data_da8ecc6f1c56c6dd540d6d6825733b7b
#
_entry.id   da8ecc6f1c56c6dd540d6d6825733b7b
#
_cell.length_a   1.000
_cell.length_b   1.000
_cell.length_c   1.000
_cell.angle_alpha   90.00
_cell.angle_beta   90.00
_cell.angle_gamma   90.00
#
_symmetry.space_group_name_H-M   'P 1'
#
loop_
_entity.id
_entity.type
_entity.pdbx_description
1 polymer ?
#
loop_
_entity_poly.entity_id
_entity_poly.type
_entity_poly.pdbx_seq_one_letter_code
_entity_poly.pdbx_strand_id
1 'polypeptide(L)'
;MSRKLFGTDGIRGVAGEPPLDPKTAHALGVALGTWARGTHSKDLPDGSAEVLIGMDTRESGPWLAAQVAGGLARAGVSARFAGVITTPGVAYLTRTGPFVAGVMISASHNPYHDNGLKVISHSG
;
A
#
# COMPACT_ATOMS: atom_id res chain seq x y z
N MET A 1 9.39 -3.71 -14.56
CA MET A 1 8.39 -4.65 -14.09
C MET A 1 8.20 -4.55 -12.60
N SER A 2 6.97 -4.68 -12.17
CA SER A 2 6.62 -4.58 -10.76
C SER A 2 7.38 -5.56 -9.88
N ARG A 3 7.71 -6.75 -10.40
CA ARG A 3 8.45 -7.74 -9.62
C ARG A 3 9.81 -7.27 -9.15
N LYS A 4 10.47 -6.43 -9.94
CA LYS A 4 11.80 -5.92 -9.56
C LYS A 4 11.69 -4.88 -8.46
N LEU A 5 10.59 -4.13 -8.45
CA LEU A 5 10.34 -3.15 -7.40
C LEU A 5 9.88 -3.84 -6.11
N PHE A 6 9.06 -4.88 -6.26
CA PHE A 6 8.50 -5.58 -5.12
C PHE A 6 9.20 -6.90 -4.89
N GLY A 7 10.45 -6.84 -4.52
CA GLY A 7 11.10 -8.04 -4.04
C GLY A 7 10.35 -8.60 -2.83
N THR A 8 10.92 -9.59 -2.17
CA THR A 8 10.30 -10.22 -1.01
C THR A 8 9.88 -9.22 0.06
N ASP A 9 10.66 -8.16 0.23
CA ASP A 9 10.44 -7.15 1.26
C ASP A 9 9.77 -5.88 0.74
N GLY A 10 9.28 -5.89 -0.49
CA GLY A 10 8.66 -4.73 -1.10
C GLY A 10 9.69 -3.71 -1.57
N ILE A 11 9.28 -2.44 -1.62
CA ILE A 11 10.13 -1.31 -2.00
C ILE A 11 10.64 -0.63 -0.75
N ARG A 12 11.95 -0.45 -0.63
CA ARG A 12 12.57 0.22 0.50
C ARG A 12 13.59 1.24 0.04
N GLY A 13 13.81 2.26 0.86
CA GLY A 13 14.82 3.26 0.61
C GLY A 13 14.67 4.45 1.52
N VAL A 14 15.43 5.49 1.24
CA VAL A 14 15.33 6.76 1.97
C VAL A 14 14.07 7.48 1.51
N ALA A 15 13.22 7.84 2.47
CA ALA A 15 11.96 8.50 2.16
C ALA A 15 12.23 9.86 1.51
N GLY A 16 11.56 10.11 0.40
CA GLY A 16 11.74 11.33 -0.38
C GLY A 16 12.66 11.15 -1.58
N GLU A 17 13.44 10.07 -1.61
CA GLU A 17 14.34 9.76 -2.72
C GLU A 17 13.83 8.52 -3.46
N PRO A 18 14.04 8.44 -4.79
CA PRO A 18 13.61 7.26 -5.53
C PRO A 18 14.20 5.97 -4.92
N PRO A 19 13.43 4.88 -4.81
CA PRO A 19 12.05 4.74 -5.28
C PRO A 19 10.95 5.14 -4.28
N LEU A 20 11.28 5.80 -3.18
CA LEU A 20 10.31 6.23 -2.18
C LEU A 20 9.99 7.71 -2.24
N ASP A 21 9.94 8.25 -3.43
CA ASP A 21 9.50 9.62 -3.69
C ASP A 21 7.97 9.66 -3.87
N PRO A 22 7.36 10.85 -3.76
CA PRO A 22 5.89 10.96 -3.88
C PRO A 22 5.35 10.43 -5.20
N LYS A 23 6.04 10.70 -6.29
CA LYS A 23 5.61 10.27 -7.62
C LYS A 23 5.54 8.76 -7.74
N THR A 24 6.55 8.07 -7.23
CA THR A 24 6.59 6.61 -7.27
C THR A 24 5.53 6.00 -6.36
N ALA A 25 5.33 6.57 -5.16
CA ALA A 25 4.30 6.10 -4.24
C ALA A 25 2.90 6.25 -4.87
N HIS A 26 2.65 7.38 -5.54
CA HIS A 26 1.39 7.60 -6.25
C HIS A 26 1.22 6.58 -7.38
N ALA A 27 2.27 6.36 -8.17
CA ALA A 27 2.24 5.41 -9.27
C ALA A 27 1.97 3.99 -8.78
N LEU A 28 2.51 3.62 -7.61
CA LEU A 28 2.20 2.33 -6.99
C LEU A 28 0.71 2.23 -6.70
N GLY A 29 0.13 3.29 -6.15
CA GLY A 29 -1.30 3.32 -5.86
C GLY A 29 -2.13 3.14 -7.13
N VAL A 30 -1.77 3.81 -8.21
CA VAL A 30 -2.46 3.67 -9.50
C VAL A 30 -2.37 2.23 -10.00
N ALA A 31 -1.17 1.66 -9.97
CA ALA A 31 -0.96 0.29 -10.46
C ALA A 31 -1.73 -0.73 -9.63
N LEU A 32 -1.68 -0.60 -8.32
CA LEU A 32 -2.40 -1.49 -7.41
C LEU A 32 -3.90 -1.36 -7.60
N GLY A 33 -4.40 -0.13 -7.70
CA GLY A 33 -5.83 0.12 -7.91
C GLY A 33 -6.31 -0.43 -9.25
N THR A 34 -5.52 -0.26 -10.29
CA THR A 34 -5.85 -0.79 -11.62
C THR A 34 -5.94 -2.33 -11.57
N TRP A 35 -4.97 -2.95 -10.92
CA TRP A 35 -4.99 -4.41 -10.72
C TRP A 35 -6.23 -4.84 -9.92
N ALA A 36 -6.50 -4.15 -8.84
CA ALA A 36 -7.63 -4.49 -7.97
C ALA A 36 -8.96 -4.42 -8.72
N ARG A 37 -9.15 -3.37 -9.51
CA ARG A 37 -10.38 -3.23 -10.30
C ARG A 37 -10.50 -4.31 -11.35
N GLY A 38 -9.41 -4.63 -12.03
CA GLY A 38 -9.43 -5.65 -13.08
C GLY A 38 -9.67 -7.05 -12.55
N THR A 39 -9.21 -7.33 -11.32
CA THR A 39 -9.25 -8.68 -10.76
C THR A 39 -10.45 -8.91 -9.86
N HIS A 40 -10.84 -7.91 -9.06
CA HIS A 40 -11.79 -8.08 -7.98
C HIS A 40 -13.12 -7.34 -8.14
N SER A 41 -13.18 -6.35 -9.01
CA SER A 41 -14.38 -5.52 -9.09
C SER A 41 -15.47 -6.07 -9.99
N LYS A 42 -15.27 -7.22 -10.60
CA LYS A 42 -16.29 -7.85 -11.44
C LYS A 42 -17.56 -8.14 -10.67
N ASP A 43 -17.39 -8.51 -9.39
CA ASP A 43 -18.48 -8.90 -8.52
C ASP A 43 -18.87 -7.81 -7.54
N LEU A 44 -18.27 -6.62 -7.66
CA LEU A 44 -18.48 -5.52 -6.73
C LEU A 44 -18.95 -4.28 -7.49
N PRO A 45 -19.84 -3.50 -6.89
CA PRO A 45 -20.22 -2.21 -7.48
C PRO A 45 -19.00 -1.31 -7.63
N ASP A 46 -19.05 -0.39 -8.60
CA ASP A 46 -17.99 0.60 -8.78
C ASP A 46 -17.75 1.35 -7.49
N GLY A 47 -16.47 1.52 -7.15
CA GLY A 47 -16.06 2.25 -5.97
C GLY A 47 -16.13 1.47 -4.67
N SER A 48 -16.55 0.21 -4.71
CA SER A 48 -16.65 -0.61 -3.50
C SER A 48 -15.38 -1.38 -3.16
N ALA A 49 -14.42 -1.49 -4.09
CA ALA A 49 -13.16 -2.14 -3.81
C ALA A 49 -12.34 -1.25 -2.86
N GLU A 50 -11.80 -1.85 -1.82
CA GLU A 50 -11.02 -1.14 -0.81
C GLU A 50 -9.67 -1.79 -0.61
N VAL A 51 -8.65 -0.95 -0.37
CA VAL A 51 -7.30 -1.37 0.00
C VAL A 51 -7.02 -0.80 1.39
N LEU A 52 -6.54 -1.66 2.28
CA LEU A 52 -6.18 -1.24 3.64
C LEU A 52 -4.75 -0.71 3.63
N ILE A 53 -4.51 0.41 4.30
CA ILE A 53 -3.17 0.98 4.41
C ILE A 53 -2.81 1.13 5.88
N GLY A 54 -1.73 0.46 6.29
CA GLY A 54 -1.17 0.63 7.63
C GLY A 54 0.23 1.17 7.56
N MET A 55 0.74 1.66 8.67
CA MET A 55 2.09 2.23 8.74
C MET A 55 2.65 2.06 10.15
N ASP A 56 3.98 2.14 10.26
CA ASP A 56 4.63 2.21 11.56
C ASP A 56 4.77 3.70 11.96
N THR A 57 5.60 3.99 12.94
CA THR A 57 5.71 5.33 13.50
C THR A 57 6.64 6.29 12.76
N ARG A 58 7.19 5.89 11.60
CA ARG A 58 8.12 6.75 10.85
C ARG A 58 7.41 8.00 10.35
N GLU A 59 8.14 9.13 10.36
CA GLU A 59 7.58 10.42 9.97
C GLU A 59 7.05 10.44 8.54
N SER A 60 7.69 9.71 7.65
CA SER A 60 7.30 9.67 6.25
C SER A 60 6.05 8.83 5.99
N GLY A 61 5.59 8.04 6.98
CA GLY A 61 4.41 7.19 6.82
C GLY A 61 3.18 7.92 6.31
N PRO A 62 2.75 9.01 6.97
CA PRO A 62 1.53 9.70 6.55
C PRO A 62 1.57 10.22 5.12
N TRP A 63 2.67 10.83 4.68
CA TRP A 63 2.66 11.35 3.31
C TRP A 63 2.81 10.24 2.27
N LEU A 64 3.52 9.16 2.58
CA LEU A 64 3.56 7.99 1.69
C LEU A 64 2.17 7.38 1.58
N ALA A 65 1.47 7.23 2.70
CA ALA A 65 0.10 6.71 2.70
C ALA A 65 -0.83 7.59 1.85
N ALA A 66 -0.71 8.91 1.97
CA ALA A 66 -1.53 9.83 1.19
C ALA A 66 -1.26 9.70 -0.31
N GLN A 67 -0.01 9.51 -0.71
CA GLN A 67 0.32 9.35 -2.13
C GLN A 67 -0.23 8.03 -2.67
N VAL A 68 -0.10 6.95 -1.92
CA VAL A 68 -0.65 5.66 -2.33
C VAL A 68 -2.18 5.76 -2.44
N ALA A 69 -2.81 6.37 -1.44
CA ALA A 69 -4.27 6.55 -1.45
C ALA A 69 -4.73 7.39 -2.63
N GLY A 70 -3.99 8.44 -2.97
CA GLY A 70 -4.28 9.28 -4.13
C GLY A 70 -4.22 8.49 -5.43
N GLY A 71 -3.24 7.62 -5.56
CA GLY A 71 -3.13 6.74 -6.73
C GLY A 71 -4.27 5.74 -6.81
N LEU A 72 -4.63 5.14 -5.68
CA LEU A 72 -5.77 4.23 -5.61
C LEU A 72 -7.05 4.93 -6.04
N ALA A 73 -7.29 6.13 -5.50
CA ALA A 73 -8.49 6.90 -5.85
C ALA A 73 -8.54 7.22 -7.34
N ARG A 74 -7.39 7.54 -7.92
CA ARG A 74 -7.30 7.82 -9.35
C ARG A 74 -7.69 6.60 -10.19
N ALA A 75 -7.43 5.40 -9.68
CA ALA A 75 -7.81 4.16 -10.34
C ALA A 75 -9.22 3.70 -9.97
N GLY A 76 -9.95 4.46 -9.15
CA GLY A 76 -11.31 4.13 -8.77
C GLY A 76 -11.43 3.18 -7.59
N VAL A 77 -10.40 3.11 -6.75
CA VAL A 77 -10.37 2.23 -5.57
C VAL A 77 -10.25 3.08 -4.31
N SER A 78 -10.98 2.72 -3.28
CA SER A 78 -10.94 3.44 -2.00
C SER A 78 -9.82 2.93 -1.11
N ALA A 79 -9.21 3.84 -0.36
CA ALA A 79 -8.25 3.49 0.66
C ALA A 79 -8.90 3.56 2.04
N ARG A 80 -8.59 2.60 2.89
CA ARG A 80 -9.00 2.63 4.30
C ARG A 80 -7.73 2.66 5.14
N PHE A 81 -7.58 3.68 5.96
CA PHE A 81 -6.38 3.82 6.78
C PHE A 81 -6.56 3.10 8.11
N ALA A 82 -5.64 2.20 8.42
CA ALA A 82 -5.60 1.50 9.69
C ALA A 82 -4.79 2.25 10.74
N GLY A 83 -4.08 3.30 10.32
CA GLY A 83 -3.22 4.06 11.23
C GLY A 83 -1.93 3.32 11.54
N VAL A 84 -1.40 3.54 12.73
CA VAL A 84 -0.17 2.90 13.18
C VAL A 84 -0.52 1.48 13.63
N ILE A 85 0.07 0.49 12.96
CA ILE A 85 -0.26 -0.91 13.16
C ILE A 85 0.94 -1.75 12.73
N THR A 86 1.01 -2.99 13.20
CA THR A 86 2.10 -3.90 12.81
C THR A 86 1.84 -4.54 11.45
N THR A 87 2.90 -5.05 10.82
CA THR A 87 2.76 -5.78 9.56
C THR A 87 1.83 -6.99 9.70
N PRO A 88 1.98 -7.84 10.74
CA PRO A 88 1.02 -8.93 10.94
C PRO A 88 -0.41 -8.43 11.15
N GLY A 89 -0.59 -7.26 11.77
CA GLY A 89 -1.90 -6.67 11.96
C GLY A 89 -2.55 -6.31 10.63
N VAL A 90 -1.79 -5.71 9.71
CA VAL A 90 -2.30 -5.40 8.38
C VAL A 90 -2.66 -6.68 7.64
N ALA A 91 -1.80 -7.70 7.71
CA ALA A 91 -2.07 -8.98 7.05
C ALA A 91 -3.35 -9.62 7.58
N TYR A 92 -3.54 -9.60 8.89
CA TYR A 92 -4.72 -10.16 9.51
C TYR A 92 -6.00 -9.43 9.06
N LEU A 93 -6.00 -8.11 9.10
CA LEU A 93 -7.17 -7.32 8.72
C LEU A 93 -7.46 -7.45 7.23
N THR A 94 -6.41 -7.53 6.40
CA THR A 94 -6.59 -7.71 4.97
C THR A 94 -7.25 -9.05 4.67
N ARG A 95 -6.84 -10.10 5.37
CA ARG A 95 -7.38 -11.44 5.17
C ARG A 95 -8.80 -11.58 5.68
N THR A 96 -9.11 -10.95 6.81
CA THR A 96 -10.42 -11.12 7.46
C THR A 96 -11.44 -10.05 7.12
N GLY A 97 -11.00 -8.92 6.57
CA GLY A 97 -11.89 -7.82 6.22
C GLY A 97 -12.29 -7.83 4.76
N PRO A 98 -13.04 -6.82 4.34
CA PRO A 98 -13.53 -6.74 2.96
C PRO A 98 -12.50 -6.12 2.00
N PHE A 99 -11.21 -6.29 2.26
CA PHE A 99 -10.16 -5.64 1.49
C PHE A 99 -9.64 -6.55 0.38
N VAL A 100 -9.43 -5.97 -0.80
CA VAL A 100 -8.86 -6.71 -1.92
C VAL A 100 -7.34 -6.86 -1.78
N ALA A 101 -6.71 -5.96 -1.03
CA ALA A 101 -5.28 -6.01 -0.74
C ALA A 101 -4.99 -5.10 0.44
N GLY A 102 -3.78 -5.20 0.97
CA GLY A 102 -3.26 -4.29 1.98
C GLY A 102 -1.94 -3.70 1.56
N VAL A 103 -1.59 -2.56 2.13
CA VAL A 103 -0.29 -1.93 1.97
C VAL A 103 0.25 -1.66 3.36
N MET A 104 1.47 -2.11 3.63
CA MET A 104 2.16 -1.77 4.88
C MET A 104 3.31 -0.83 4.57
N ILE A 105 3.35 0.29 5.25
CA ILE A 105 4.39 1.30 5.09
C ILE A 105 5.34 1.18 6.26
N SER A 106 6.47 0.52 6.03
CA SER A 106 7.48 0.26 7.05
C SER A 106 8.74 -0.26 6.38
N ALA A 107 9.87 0.04 6.96
CA ALA A 107 11.15 -0.55 6.55
C ALA A 107 11.73 -1.44 7.66
N SER A 108 10.91 -1.88 8.58
CA SER A 108 11.29 -2.79 9.67
C SER A 108 12.50 -2.30 10.47
N HIS A 109 13.67 -2.91 10.27
CA HIS A 109 14.88 -2.62 11.02
C HIS A 109 15.76 -1.53 10.41
N ASN A 110 15.36 -0.98 9.26
CA ASN A 110 16.13 0.06 8.62
C ASN A 110 16.16 1.34 9.46
N PRO A 111 17.15 2.23 9.25
CA PRO A 111 17.19 3.51 9.96
C PRO A 111 15.87 4.27 9.86
N TYR A 112 15.61 5.13 10.82
CA TYR A 112 14.32 5.81 10.93
C TYR A 112 13.95 6.65 9.71
N HIS A 113 14.93 7.24 9.04
CA HIS A 113 14.67 8.06 7.85
C HIS A 113 14.34 7.24 6.59
N ASP A 114 14.57 5.93 6.64
CA ASP A 114 14.15 5.03 5.57
C ASP A 114 12.67 4.70 5.74
N ASN A 115 12.07 4.21 4.68
CA ASN A 115 10.74 3.65 4.76
C ASN A 115 10.59 2.59 3.67
N GLY A 116 9.41 2.02 3.55
CA GLY A 116 9.16 1.00 2.56
C GLY A 116 7.67 0.84 2.30
N LEU A 117 7.36 0.25 1.17
CA LEU A 117 5.98 -0.05 0.76
C LEU A 117 5.91 -1.54 0.45
N LYS A 118 5.04 -2.25 1.14
CA LYS A 118 4.85 -3.68 0.93
C LYS A 118 3.39 -3.95 0.65
N VAL A 119 3.12 -4.64 -0.45
CA VAL A 119 1.76 -5.03 -0.82
C VAL A 119 1.46 -6.41 -0.24
N ILE A 120 0.32 -6.53 0.38
CA ILE A 120 -0.14 -7.77 1.03
C ILE A 120 -1.41 -8.21 0.32
N SER A 121 -1.40 -9.46 -0.15
CA SER A 121 -2.57 -10.00 -0.84
C SER A 121 -3.71 -10.27 0.13
N HIS A 122 -4.92 -10.45 -0.40
CA HIS A 122 -6.09 -10.77 0.43
C HIS A 122 -5.89 -12.06 1.22
N SER A 123 -5.13 -12.99 0.70
CA SER A 123 -4.86 -14.24 1.41
C SER A 123 -3.83 -14.08 2.54
N GLY A 124 -3.25 -12.92 2.66
CA GLY A 124 -2.31 -12.62 3.75
C GLY A 124 -0.85 -12.57 3.34
#